data_2f5f4028479f0a9e2844088cb04e34e6
#
_entry.id   2f5f4028479f0a9e2844088cb04e34e6
#
_cell.length_a   1.000
_cell.length_b   1.000
_cell.length_c   1.000
_cell.angle_alpha   90.00
_cell.angle_beta   90.00
_cell.angle_gamma   90.00
#
_symmetry.space_group_name_H-M   'P 1'
#
loop_
_entity.id
_entity.type
_entity.pdbx_description
1 polymer ?
#
loop_
_entity_poly.entity_id
_entity_poly.type
_entity_poly.pdbx_seq_one_letter_code
_entity_poly.pdbx_strand_id
1 'polypeptide(L)'
;ELKEKLQKFDSQYLENVVTLSNDSLSLSMKTSIQKQNRRIIDNEAMTLEPLEIVCRLLQILKGKLPEKKLKEKIHLLSKQYPRTILLTTNLTRELPLEIRPFVTFFLGVMLIGKVSEDIRYQALLVAHGNATASSIQAVANKMCGDYVFDAINMPLSSSARDIITKVNDWLSERDTSEGVIMLVDMGSLTHLYKSLKPQILGELLVINNLTTSYALEIGQQLINGNLFYEIAKTAESDFVTNIQYFEGFAVEKNVIISSISGRDIAKKIKMICEKYFNPDIKLIVLNYGELVSALERASSEEGYLKETALILTTSYLDNTTPVPSINLIDVLDEDAENKLNRQLKNLIHPSSVPLLTNEFIHFFSKEGLSEKLEFLNPDVIIRQVEDVVEKCEKRFSLQLNAKMKFNLMMHLALMVERTILGAKDYPVPEDINQLKINNKLFYQNTQTIFYTLEQFYK
;
A
#
# COMPACT_ATOMS: atom_id res chain seq x y z
N GLU A 1 -2.94 5.40 -48.55
CA GLU A 1 -2.40 4.52 -49.60
C GLU A 1 -1.18 3.70 -49.14
N LEU A 2 -0.06 4.35 -48.70
CA LEU A 2 1.12 3.58 -48.20
C LEU A 2 0.79 2.73 -46.96
N LYS A 3 0.07 3.28 -46.01
CA LYS A 3 -0.42 2.57 -44.80
C LYS A 3 -1.29 1.37 -45.16
N GLU A 4 -2.22 1.52 -46.08
CA GLU A 4 -3.10 0.44 -46.53
C GLU A 4 -2.32 -0.66 -47.24
N LYS A 5 -1.32 -0.25 -48.08
CA LYS A 5 -0.41 -1.21 -48.73
C LYS A 5 0.45 -1.97 -47.74
N LEU A 6 0.93 -1.33 -46.67
CA LEU A 6 1.68 -1.97 -45.58
C LEU A 6 0.84 -2.96 -44.79
N GLN A 7 -0.42 -2.61 -44.48
CA GLN A 7 -1.34 -3.50 -43.81
C GLN A 7 -1.71 -4.73 -44.66
N LYS A 8 -1.95 -4.52 -45.95
CA LYS A 8 -2.18 -5.64 -46.91
C LYS A 8 -0.96 -6.53 -47.07
N PHE A 9 0.24 -5.95 -47.05
CA PHE A 9 1.50 -6.68 -47.13
C PHE A 9 1.66 -7.65 -45.94
N ASP A 10 1.28 -7.23 -44.76
CA ASP A 10 1.34 -8.07 -43.55
C ASP A 10 0.41 -9.29 -43.63
N SER A 11 -0.82 -9.11 -44.12
CA SER A 11 -1.82 -10.21 -44.23
C SER A 11 -1.44 -11.27 -45.26
N GLN A 12 -0.72 -10.92 -46.32
CA GLN A 12 -0.26 -11.85 -47.38
C GLN A 12 1.00 -12.63 -46.99
N TYR A 13 1.84 -12.09 -46.11
CA TYR A 13 3.14 -12.66 -45.71
C TYR A 13 3.13 -13.41 -44.39
N LEU A 14 2.04 -13.35 -43.63
CA LEU A 14 1.93 -13.95 -42.29
C LEU A 14 2.19 -15.47 -42.26
N GLU A 15 1.85 -16.20 -43.31
CA GLU A 15 2.02 -17.64 -43.36
C GLU A 15 3.47 -18.11 -43.60
N ASN A 16 4.32 -17.27 -44.17
CA ASN A 16 5.66 -17.68 -44.60
C ASN A 16 6.84 -17.12 -43.77
N VAL A 17 6.62 -16.22 -42.81
CA VAL A 17 7.70 -15.44 -42.19
C VAL A 17 7.78 -15.54 -40.65
N VAL A 18 7.10 -16.51 -40.06
CA VAL A 18 7.18 -16.77 -38.59
C VAL A 18 8.61 -17.03 -38.08
N THR A 19 9.50 -17.47 -38.98
CA THR A 19 10.89 -17.79 -38.65
C THR A 19 11.87 -16.60 -38.66
N LEU A 20 11.51 -15.46 -39.23
CA LEU A 20 12.43 -14.31 -39.40
C LEU A 20 12.32 -13.25 -38.29
N SER A 21 11.38 -13.35 -37.34
CA SER A 21 11.13 -12.34 -36.34
C SER A 21 12.08 -12.33 -35.12
N ASN A 22 13.01 -13.26 -35.05
CA ASN A 22 13.92 -13.45 -33.90
C ASN A 22 15.36 -12.97 -34.15
N ASP A 23 15.59 -12.08 -35.12
CA ASP A 23 16.88 -11.43 -35.30
C ASP A 23 17.19 -10.53 -34.09
N SER A 24 18.43 -10.59 -33.61
CA SER A 24 18.90 -9.83 -32.42
C SER A 24 18.69 -8.32 -32.56
N LEU A 25 18.78 -7.78 -33.79
CA LEU A 25 18.54 -6.36 -34.09
C LEU A 25 17.06 -6.00 -33.96
N SER A 26 16.17 -6.83 -34.48
CA SER A 26 14.71 -6.62 -34.35
C SER A 26 14.24 -6.72 -32.92
N LEU A 27 14.79 -7.66 -32.12
CA LEU A 27 14.48 -7.80 -30.69
C LEU A 27 15.00 -6.59 -29.92
N SER A 28 16.22 -6.15 -30.13
CA SER A 28 16.83 -4.96 -29.52
C SER A 28 16.02 -3.70 -29.83
N MET A 29 15.62 -3.54 -31.10
CA MET A 29 14.78 -2.42 -31.53
C MET A 29 13.40 -2.44 -30.88
N LYS A 30 12.70 -3.60 -30.85
CA LYS A 30 11.40 -3.74 -30.18
C LYS A 30 11.52 -3.38 -28.72
N THR A 31 12.51 -3.92 -28.01
CA THR A 31 12.73 -3.65 -26.58
C THR A 31 12.99 -2.16 -26.32
N SER A 32 13.81 -1.51 -27.15
CA SER A 32 14.11 -0.08 -27.01
C SER A 32 12.87 0.77 -27.22
N ILE A 33 12.11 0.53 -28.27
CA ILE A 33 10.88 1.29 -28.56
C ILE A 33 9.80 1.04 -27.52
N GLN A 34 9.60 -0.20 -27.06
CA GLN A 34 8.64 -0.50 -26.00
C GLN A 34 9.01 0.18 -24.68
N LYS A 35 10.31 0.25 -24.36
CA LYS A 35 10.79 0.99 -23.19
C LYS A 35 10.48 2.48 -23.31
N GLN A 36 10.69 3.08 -24.46
CA GLN A 36 10.35 4.48 -24.72
C GLN A 36 8.83 4.70 -24.72
N ASN A 37 8.07 3.79 -25.32
CA ASN A 37 6.61 3.87 -25.31
C ASN A 37 6.05 3.90 -23.89
N ARG A 38 6.52 3.02 -22.98
CA ARG A 38 6.11 3.03 -21.55
C ARG A 38 6.42 4.33 -20.83
N ARG A 39 7.48 5.04 -21.25
CA ARG A 39 7.87 6.33 -20.68
C ARG A 39 7.04 7.50 -21.20
N ILE A 40 6.54 7.41 -22.42
CA ILE A 40 5.92 8.53 -23.12
C ILE A 40 4.39 8.45 -23.10
N ILE A 41 3.81 7.29 -23.38
CA ILE A 41 2.36 7.14 -23.55
C ILE A 41 1.79 5.89 -22.86
N ASP A 42 2.63 4.93 -22.49
CA ASP A 42 2.27 3.65 -21.84
C ASP A 42 1.09 2.91 -22.49
N ASN A 43 0.97 3.03 -23.80
CA ASN A 43 -0.10 2.38 -24.59
C ASN A 43 0.51 1.34 -25.54
N GLU A 44 0.64 0.10 -25.07
CA GLU A 44 1.24 -0.99 -25.87
C GLU A 44 0.45 -1.28 -27.16
N ALA A 45 -0.87 -1.18 -27.12
CA ALA A 45 -1.72 -1.41 -28.28
C ALA A 45 -1.44 -0.43 -29.43
N MET A 46 -0.92 0.75 -29.12
CA MET A 46 -0.61 1.77 -30.11
C MET A 46 0.60 1.41 -30.97
N THR A 47 1.57 0.68 -30.41
CA THR A 47 2.86 0.44 -31.07
C THR A 47 3.13 -1.02 -31.43
N LEU A 48 2.42 -1.98 -30.86
CA LEU A 48 2.74 -3.40 -31.02
C LEU A 48 2.65 -3.87 -32.48
N GLU A 49 1.48 -3.74 -33.09
CA GLU A 49 1.25 -4.13 -34.49
C GLU A 49 2.11 -3.33 -35.49
N PRO A 50 2.13 -1.97 -35.43
CA PRO A 50 2.99 -1.18 -36.27
C PRO A 50 4.49 -1.55 -36.18
N LEU A 51 4.95 -1.85 -34.96
CA LEU A 51 6.33 -2.18 -34.71
C LEU A 51 6.73 -3.52 -35.34
N GLU A 52 5.84 -4.51 -35.31
CA GLU A 52 6.07 -5.80 -35.98
C GLU A 52 6.22 -5.65 -37.47
N ILE A 53 5.36 -4.85 -38.11
CA ILE A 53 5.43 -4.56 -39.54
C ILE A 53 6.76 -3.86 -39.86
N VAL A 54 7.17 -2.85 -39.07
CA VAL A 54 8.44 -2.13 -39.28
C VAL A 54 9.65 -3.06 -39.11
N CYS A 55 9.63 -4.01 -38.16
CA CYS A 55 10.68 -4.99 -37.98
C CYS A 55 10.86 -5.86 -39.26
N ARG A 56 9.76 -6.36 -39.81
CA ARG A 56 9.78 -7.15 -41.06
C ARG A 56 10.29 -6.35 -42.25
N LEU A 57 9.82 -5.10 -42.38
CA LEU A 57 10.30 -4.20 -43.42
C LEU A 57 11.80 -3.91 -43.28
N LEU A 58 12.29 -3.73 -42.06
CA LEU A 58 13.71 -3.52 -41.80
C LEU A 58 14.57 -4.69 -42.31
N GLN A 59 14.13 -5.93 -42.07
CA GLN A 59 14.82 -7.12 -42.55
C GLN A 59 14.88 -7.20 -44.07
N ILE A 60 13.81 -6.81 -44.76
CA ILE A 60 13.71 -6.90 -46.21
C ILE A 60 14.42 -5.72 -46.92
N LEU A 61 14.26 -4.51 -46.37
CA LEU A 61 14.65 -3.26 -47.04
C LEU A 61 15.91 -2.61 -46.48
N LYS A 62 16.52 -3.17 -45.43
CA LYS A 62 17.75 -2.63 -44.85
C LYS A 62 18.83 -2.47 -45.90
N GLY A 63 19.40 -1.27 -46.02
CA GLY A 63 20.41 -0.95 -46.99
C GLY A 63 19.91 -0.70 -48.42
N LYS A 64 18.60 -0.94 -48.71
CA LYS A 64 18.00 -0.69 -50.02
C LYS A 64 17.44 0.72 -50.22
N LEU A 65 17.20 1.44 -49.12
CA LEU A 65 16.65 2.79 -49.14
C LEU A 65 17.73 3.81 -48.70
N PRO A 66 18.02 4.83 -49.54
CA PRO A 66 18.98 5.87 -49.18
C PRO A 66 18.49 6.69 -47.98
N GLU A 67 19.33 6.85 -46.95
CA GLU A 67 19.03 7.62 -45.73
C GLU A 67 18.57 9.06 -46.05
N LYS A 68 19.20 9.72 -47.04
CA LYS A 68 18.83 11.06 -47.46
C LYS A 68 17.36 11.13 -47.90
N LYS A 69 16.89 10.16 -48.68
CA LYS A 69 15.49 10.11 -49.13
C LYS A 69 14.52 9.88 -47.96
N LEU A 70 14.92 9.09 -46.98
CA LEU A 70 14.10 8.86 -45.79
C LEU A 70 13.98 10.16 -44.97
N LYS A 71 15.08 10.89 -44.75
CA LYS A 71 15.06 12.19 -44.03
C LYS A 71 14.19 13.22 -44.75
N GLU A 72 14.30 13.31 -46.07
CA GLU A 72 13.44 14.19 -46.91
C GLU A 72 11.94 13.82 -46.75
N LYS A 73 11.62 12.54 -46.76
CA LYS A 73 10.24 12.07 -46.58
C LYS A 73 9.72 12.30 -45.15
N ILE A 74 10.53 12.09 -44.12
CA ILE A 74 10.19 12.43 -42.74
C ILE A 74 9.89 13.93 -42.61
N HIS A 75 10.72 14.81 -43.25
CA HIS A 75 10.47 16.24 -43.24
C HIS A 75 9.15 16.62 -43.94
N LEU A 76 8.79 15.95 -45.03
CA LEU A 76 7.49 16.17 -45.66
C LEU A 76 6.33 15.70 -44.80
N LEU A 77 6.47 14.55 -44.16
CA LEU A 77 5.45 14.06 -43.24
C LEU A 77 5.28 14.95 -41.99
N SER A 78 6.38 15.50 -41.47
CA SER A 78 6.31 16.39 -40.28
C SER A 78 5.53 17.69 -40.55
N LYS A 79 5.37 18.10 -41.82
CA LYS A 79 4.51 19.24 -42.17
C LYS A 79 3.03 18.91 -42.16
N GLN A 80 2.65 17.66 -42.44
CA GLN A 80 1.26 17.22 -42.50
C GLN A 80 0.82 16.53 -41.20
N TYR A 81 1.73 15.87 -40.52
CA TYR A 81 1.51 15.06 -39.34
C TYR A 81 2.59 15.37 -38.29
N PRO A 82 2.66 16.64 -37.81
CA PRO A 82 3.73 17.10 -36.93
C PRO A 82 3.78 16.32 -35.63
N ARG A 83 2.62 16.05 -34.98
CA ARG A 83 2.55 15.34 -33.71
C ARG A 83 2.88 13.86 -33.84
N THR A 84 2.38 13.20 -34.89
CA THR A 84 2.72 11.80 -35.17
C THR A 84 4.22 11.62 -35.40
N ILE A 85 4.85 12.49 -36.17
CA ILE A 85 6.31 12.40 -36.46
C ILE A 85 7.13 12.77 -35.22
N LEU A 86 6.65 13.73 -34.40
CA LEU A 86 7.29 14.08 -33.15
C LEU A 86 7.28 12.88 -32.18
N LEU A 87 6.12 12.25 -31.96
CA LEU A 87 6.02 11.04 -31.14
C LEU A 87 6.97 9.96 -31.66
N THR A 88 6.94 9.70 -32.95
CA THR A 88 7.78 8.66 -33.57
C THR A 88 9.26 8.94 -33.37
N THR A 89 9.68 10.20 -33.52
CA THR A 89 11.06 10.64 -33.26
C THR A 89 11.47 10.38 -31.83
N ASN A 90 10.61 10.69 -30.86
CA ASN A 90 10.84 10.41 -29.46
C ASN A 90 10.92 8.89 -29.15
N LEU A 91 10.04 8.09 -29.75
CA LEU A 91 10.06 6.62 -29.61
C LEU A 91 11.34 5.99 -30.15
N THR A 92 11.89 6.56 -31.19
CA THR A 92 13.09 6.03 -31.90
C THR A 92 14.40 6.66 -31.44
N ARG A 93 14.37 7.58 -30.48
CA ARG A 93 15.52 8.39 -30.05
C ARG A 93 16.73 7.57 -29.60
N GLU A 94 16.50 6.45 -28.91
CA GLU A 94 17.56 5.56 -28.40
C GLU A 94 18.08 4.56 -29.47
N LEU A 95 17.51 4.53 -30.68
CA LEU A 95 17.95 3.62 -31.70
C LEU A 95 19.28 4.07 -32.36
N PRO A 96 20.09 3.13 -32.84
CA PRO A 96 21.28 3.43 -33.63
C PRO A 96 20.98 4.36 -34.81
N LEU A 97 21.86 5.33 -35.07
CA LEU A 97 21.69 6.35 -36.11
C LEU A 97 21.43 5.76 -37.49
N GLU A 98 22.02 4.61 -37.78
CA GLU A 98 21.95 3.93 -39.09
C GLU A 98 20.53 3.44 -39.44
N ILE A 99 19.78 2.99 -38.44
CA ILE A 99 18.42 2.45 -38.62
C ILE A 99 17.32 3.45 -38.26
N ARG A 100 17.65 4.46 -37.47
CA ARG A 100 16.68 5.43 -36.92
C ARG A 100 15.83 6.09 -38.00
N PRO A 101 16.37 6.66 -39.09
CA PRO A 101 15.55 7.28 -40.14
C PRO A 101 14.57 6.30 -40.81
N PHE A 102 14.96 5.03 -40.95
CA PHE A 102 14.12 3.99 -41.49
C PHE A 102 12.94 3.72 -40.57
N VAL A 103 13.23 3.45 -39.28
CA VAL A 103 12.21 3.12 -38.28
C VAL A 103 11.30 4.32 -38.07
N THR A 104 11.83 5.54 -37.92
CA THR A 104 11.04 6.77 -37.79
C THR A 104 10.06 6.95 -38.93
N PHE A 105 10.51 6.75 -40.18
CA PHE A 105 9.65 6.91 -41.34
C PHE A 105 8.51 5.89 -41.36
N PHE A 106 8.83 4.60 -41.30
CA PHE A 106 7.79 3.55 -41.41
C PHE A 106 6.88 3.49 -40.21
N LEU A 107 7.42 3.63 -38.97
CA LEU A 107 6.62 3.71 -37.78
C LEU A 107 5.71 4.96 -37.80
N GLY A 108 6.23 6.11 -38.25
CA GLY A 108 5.45 7.32 -38.41
C GLY A 108 4.26 7.11 -39.37
N VAL A 109 4.48 6.52 -40.53
CA VAL A 109 3.40 6.20 -41.48
C VAL A 109 2.35 5.28 -40.87
N MET A 110 2.77 4.29 -40.06
CA MET A 110 1.84 3.35 -39.40
C MET A 110 1.05 4.00 -38.28
N LEU A 111 1.58 5.02 -37.64
CA LEU A 111 0.92 5.74 -36.55
C LEU A 111 0.00 6.89 -37.02
N ILE A 112 0.02 7.27 -38.32
CA ILE A 112 -0.93 8.27 -38.85
C ILE A 112 -2.37 7.87 -38.55
N GLY A 113 -3.12 8.79 -37.94
CA GLY A 113 -4.49 8.60 -37.46
C GLY A 113 -4.63 7.81 -36.17
N LYS A 114 -3.51 7.50 -35.48
CA LYS A 114 -3.51 7.01 -34.10
C LYS A 114 -3.13 8.10 -33.09
N VAL A 115 -2.59 9.22 -33.57
CA VAL A 115 -2.28 10.43 -32.81
C VAL A 115 -3.13 11.55 -33.38
N SER A 116 -3.77 12.33 -32.52
CA SER A 116 -4.54 13.51 -32.95
C SER A 116 -3.59 14.62 -33.38
N GLU A 117 -3.78 15.13 -34.58
CA GLU A 117 -3.07 16.32 -35.05
C GLU A 117 -3.80 17.63 -34.68
N ASP A 118 -5.03 17.53 -34.16
CA ASP A 118 -5.91 18.68 -33.85
C ASP A 118 -5.55 19.39 -32.55
N ILE A 119 -4.66 18.83 -31.70
CA ILE A 119 -4.20 19.48 -30.48
C ILE A 119 -3.29 20.65 -30.86
N ARG A 120 -3.79 21.85 -30.65
CA ARG A 120 -3.17 23.11 -31.12
C ARG A 120 -1.94 23.50 -30.31
N TYR A 121 -2.04 23.41 -28.98
CA TYR A 121 -1.01 23.93 -28.07
C TYR A 121 0.06 22.89 -27.77
N GLN A 122 1.29 23.34 -27.61
CA GLN A 122 2.38 22.50 -27.14
C GLN A 122 2.30 22.38 -25.61
N ALA A 123 2.38 21.17 -25.09
CA ALA A 123 2.25 20.94 -23.65
C ALA A 123 3.46 20.21 -23.09
N LEU A 124 4.06 20.75 -22.03
CA LEU A 124 5.28 20.27 -21.41
C LEU A 124 5.14 20.12 -19.91
N LEU A 125 5.53 18.97 -19.38
CA LEU A 125 5.67 18.72 -17.94
C LEU A 125 7.15 18.85 -17.54
N VAL A 126 7.43 19.63 -16.49
CA VAL A 126 8.79 19.80 -15.95
C VAL A 126 8.76 19.52 -14.46
N ALA A 127 9.52 18.56 -13.97
CA ALA A 127 9.54 18.22 -12.56
C ALA A 127 10.92 17.77 -12.07
N HIS A 128 11.17 18.03 -10.79
CA HIS A 128 12.36 17.54 -10.09
C HIS A 128 12.34 16.02 -9.97
N GLY A 129 13.50 15.41 -10.10
CA GLY A 129 13.72 13.97 -10.04
C GLY A 129 14.12 13.36 -11.38
N ASN A 130 14.50 12.09 -11.34
CA ASN A 130 15.01 11.39 -12.53
C ASN A 130 13.91 10.90 -13.48
N ALA A 131 12.67 10.76 -12.97
CA ALA A 131 11.56 10.19 -13.74
C ALA A 131 10.19 10.82 -13.40
N THR A 132 10.11 11.84 -12.55
CA THR A 132 8.85 12.38 -12.05
C THR A 132 7.97 12.90 -13.18
N ALA A 133 8.50 13.82 -14.01
CA ALA A 133 7.74 14.36 -15.13
C ALA A 133 7.35 13.28 -16.14
N SER A 134 8.27 12.39 -16.48
CA SER A 134 8.01 11.31 -17.46
C SER A 134 7.03 10.26 -16.92
N SER A 135 7.00 10.00 -15.62
CA SER A 135 6.00 9.10 -15.03
C SER A 135 4.60 9.70 -15.09
N ILE A 136 4.46 11.00 -14.78
CA ILE A 136 3.17 11.71 -14.89
C ILE A 136 2.75 11.78 -16.36
N GLN A 137 3.66 12.08 -17.27
CA GLN A 137 3.42 12.09 -18.72
C GLN A 137 2.82 10.78 -19.21
N ALA A 138 3.46 9.66 -18.88
CA ALA A 138 3.01 8.34 -19.34
C ALA A 138 1.58 8.04 -18.87
N VAL A 139 1.28 8.34 -17.61
CA VAL A 139 -0.07 8.13 -17.06
C VAL A 139 -1.08 9.08 -17.69
N ALA A 140 -0.77 10.38 -17.79
CA ALA A 140 -1.67 11.38 -18.35
C ALA A 140 -1.96 11.09 -19.85
N ASN A 141 -0.94 10.84 -20.66
CA ASN A 141 -1.12 10.50 -22.08
C ASN A 141 -1.93 9.21 -22.24
N LYS A 142 -1.67 8.17 -21.44
CA LYS A 142 -2.46 6.93 -21.48
C LYS A 142 -3.92 7.16 -21.13
N MET A 143 -4.20 7.91 -20.06
CA MET A 143 -5.58 8.18 -19.61
C MET A 143 -6.31 9.12 -20.58
N CYS A 144 -5.62 10.04 -21.20
CA CYS A 144 -6.15 10.87 -22.28
C CYS A 144 -6.39 10.09 -23.58
N GLY A 145 -5.77 8.93 -23.74
CA GLY A 145 -5.86 8.12 -24.96
C GLY A 145 -5.06 8.67 -26.14
N ASP A 146 -4.24 9.70 -25.94
CA ASP A 146 -3.45 10.37 -26.97
C ASP A 146 -2.12 10.88 -26.44
N TYR A 147 -1.21 11.22 -27.35
CA TYR A 147 0.06 11.88 -27.03
C TYR A 147 -0.14 13.38 -26.85
N VAL A 148 -0.38 13.81 -25.62
CA VAL A 148 -0.68 15.21 -25.29
C VAL A 148 0.56 15.94 -24.76
N PHE A 149 1.27 15.33 -23.82
CA PHE A 149 2.37 15.95 -23.11
C PHE A 149 3.71 15.39 -23.50
N ASP A 150 4.72 16.27 -23.55
CA ASP A 150 6.12 15.93 -23.40
C ASP A 150 6.56 16.10 -21.94
N ALA A 151 7.73 15.57 -21.59
CA ALA A 151 8.26 15.64 -20.24
C ALA A 151 9.76 15.93 -20.20
N ILE A 152 10.17 16.80 -19.30
CA ILE A 152 11.58 17.06 -18.96
C ILE A 152 11.77 16.79 -17.47
N ASN A 153 12.57 15.78 -17.14
CA ASN A 153 12.99 15.50 -15.78
C ASN A 153 14.18 16.38 -15.40
N MET A 154 14.14 16.91 -14.18
CA MET A 154 15.22 17.67 -13.57
C MET A 154 15.87 16.85 -12.45
N PRO A 155 16.91 16.07 -12.70
CA PRO A 155 17.70 15.44 -11.66
C PRO A 155 18.17 16.46 -10.62
N LEU A 156 18.26 16.06 -9.34
CA LEU A 156 18.68 16.96 -8.26
C LEU A 156 20.09 17.57 -8.45
N SER A 157 20.93 16.93 -9.28
CA SER A 157 22.24 17.41 -9.68
C SER A 157 22.20 18.45 -10.79
N SER A 158 21.05 18.69 -11.44
CA SER A 158 20.92 19.62 -12.56
C SER A 158 20.74 21.06 -12.05
N SER A 159 21.35 21.99 -12.75
CA SER A 159 21.12 23.43 -12.51
C SER A 159 19.90 23.95 -13.26
N ALA A 160 19.36 25.09 -12.82
CA ALA A 160 18.30 25.79 -13.56
C ALA A 160 18.70 26.10 -15.01
N ARG A 161 19.97 26.37 -15.28
CA ARG A 161 20.50 26.62 -16.64
C ARG A 161 20.38 25.39 -17.52
N ASP A 162 20.67 24.19 -16.96
CA ASP A 162 20.57 22.94 -17.74
C ASP A 162 19.13 22.68 -18.16
N ILE A 163 18.16 23.03 -17.30
CA ILE A 163 16.74 22.89 -17.63
C ILE A 163 16.31 23.93 -18.66
N ILE A 164 16.73 25.17 -18.54
CA ILE A 164 16.47 26.21 -19.55
C ILE A 164 16.99 25.74 -20.92
N THR A 165 18.20 25.19 -20.98
CA THR A 165 18.76 24.66 -22.22
C THR A 165 17.89 23.56 -22.79
N LYS A 166 17.50 22.57 -21.99
CA LYS A 166 16.63 21.46 -22.44
C LYS A 166 15.26 21.94 -22.91
N VAL A 167 14.68 22.93 -22.24
CA VAL A 167 13.39 23.50 -22.63
C VAL A 167 13.56 24.30 -23.93
N ASN A 168 14.64 25.04 -24.09
CA ASN A 168 14.94 25.77 -25.33
C ASN A 168 15.14 24.82 -26.52
N ASP A 169 15.88 23.73 -26.33
CA ASP A 169 16.02 22.67 -27.33
C ASP A 169 14.66 22.08 -27.71
N TRP A 170 13.81 21.81 -26.69
CA TRP A 170 12.44 21.33 -26.90
C TRP A 170 11.57 22.33 -27.68
N LEU A 171 11.66 23.63 -27.38
CA LEU A 171 10.95 24.70 -28.10
C LEU A 171 11.41 24.83 -29.56
N SER A 172 12.73 24.72 -29.81
CA SER A 172 13.30 24.90 -31.14
C SER A 172 12.84 23.83 -32.17
N GLU A 173 12.37 22.69 -31.69
CA GLU A 173 11.88 21.58 -32.52
C GLU A 173 10.37 21.67 -32.81
N ARG A 174 9.67 22.72 -32.34
CA ARG A 174 8.19 22.81 -32.34
C ARG A 174 7.69 24.12 -32.86
N ASP A 175 6.52 24.08 -33.48
CA ASP A 175 5.74 25.27 -33.75
C ASP A 175 5.02 25.73 -32.46
N THR A 176 5.40 26.92 -31.99
CA THR A 176 4.84 27.54 -30.79
C THR A 176 3.89 28.70 -31.08
N SER A 177 3.49 28.86 -32.35
CA SER A 177 2.64 30.00 -32.81
C SER A 177 1.27 30.00 -32.12
N GLU A 178 0.68 28.85 -31.87
CA GLU A 178 -0.61 28.72 -31.18
C GLU A 178 -0.48 28.89 -29.66
N GLY A 179 0.65 28.53 -29.06
CA GLY A 179 0.94 28.70 -27.64
C GLY A 179 1.57 27.48 -26.98
N VAL A 180 2.07 27.70 -25.76
CA VAL A 180 2.73 26.70 -24.93
C VAL A 180 2.13 26.66 -23.55
N ILE A 181 1.77 25.47 -23.06
CA ILE A 181 1.30 25.21 -21.70
C ILE A 181 2.37 24.38 -20.99
N MET A 182 2.89 24.92 -19.89
CA MET A 182 3.93 24.26 -19.11
C MET A 182 3.42 24.01 -17.69
N LEU A 183 3.43 22.76 -17.25
CA LEU A 183 3.13 22.39 -15.87
C LEU A 183 4.44 22.06 -15.15
N VAL A 184 4.67 22.71 -14.00
CA VAL A 184 5.87 22.55 -13.20
C VAL A 184 5.51 22.10 -11.77
N ASP A 185 6.36 21.30 -11.16
CA ASP A 185 6.09 20.71 -9.84
C ASP A 185 6.32 21.72 -8.69
N MET A 186 7.26 22.65 -8.85
CA MET A 186 7.64 23.58 -7.80
C MET A 186 7.70 25.04 -8.32
N GLY A 187 7.32 25.97 -7.44
CA GLY A 187 7.31 27.41 -7.75
C GLY A 187 8.65 27.98 -8.20
N SER A 188 9.78 27.36 -7.83
CA SER A 188 11.10 27.77 -8.31
C SER A 188 11.25 27.67 -9.83
N LEU A 189 10.56 26.72 -10.46
CA LEU A 189 10.54 26.53 -11.92
C LEU A 189 9.61 27.49 -12.63
N THR A 190 8.66 28.12 -11.94
CA THR A 190 7.79 29.14 -12.57
C THR A 190 8.58 30.33 -13.10
N HIS A 191 9.71 30.68 -12.46
CA HIS A 191 10.57 31.77 -12.92
C HIS A 191 11.27 31.53 -14.25
N LEU A 192 11.27 30.29 -14.75
CA LEU A 192 11.80 29.96 -16.09
C LEU A 192 11.11 30.74 -17.20
N TYR A 193 9.85 31.14 -17.02
CA TYR A 193 9.09 31.87 -18.05
C TYR A 193 9.81 33.12 -18.56
N LYS A 194 10.56 33.82 -17.71
CA LYS A 194 11.30 35.05 -18.09
C LYS A 194 12.35 34.78 -19.16
N SER A 195 12.97 33.62 -19.09
CA SER A 195 14.00 33.20 -20.05
C SER A 195 13.41 32.52 -21.30
N LEU A 196 12.23 31.93 -21.19
CA LEU A 196 11.59 31.15 -22.24
C LEU A 196 10.65 31.98 -23.11
N LYS A 197 9.92 32.92 -22.54
CA LYS A 197 8.92 33.74 -23.27
C LYS A 197 9.45 34.41 -24.55
N PRO A 198 10.70 34.93 -24.63
CA PRO A 198 11.22 35.51 -25.86
C PRO A 198 11.33 34.53 -27.04
N GLN A 199 11.32 33.21 -26.78
CA GLN A 199 11.44 32.16 -27.79
C GLN A 199 10.08 31.55 -28.21
N ILE A 200 9.00 31.95 -27.55
CA ILE A 200 7.65 31.44 -27.80
C ILE A 200 6.89 32.51 -28.60
N LEU A 201 6.43 32.12 -29.79
CA LEU A 201 5.70 33.02 -30.68
C LEU A 201 4.28 33.33 -30.19
N GLY A 202 3.58 32.31 -29.68
CA GLY A 202 2.23 32.43 -29.15
C GLY A 202 2.15 32.76 -27.67
N GLU A 203 1.06 32.36 -27.03
CA GLU A 203 0.84 32.54 -25.61
C GLU A 203 1.65 31.55 -24.77
N LEU A 204 1.93 31.89 -23.51
CA LEU A 204 2.59 31.00 -22.56
C LEU A 204 1.80 30.96 -21.27
N LEU A 205 1.32 29.78 -20.89
CA LEU A 205 0.74 29.47 -19.61
C LEU A 205 1.70 28.61 -18.78
N VAL A 206 2.06 29.04 -17.59
CA VAL A 206 2.88 28.27 -16.66
C VAL A 206 2.07 27.98 -15.40
N ILE A 207 1.87 26.71 -15.12
CA ILE A 207 1.07 26.20 -14.01
C ILE A 207 2.01 25.49 -13.04
N ASN A 208 1.97 25.86 -11.76
CA ASN A 208 2.69 25.17 -10.69
C ASN A 208 1.84 24.02 -10.09
N ASN A 209 2.42 23.28 -9.15
CA ASN A 209 1.78 22.13 -8.50
C ASN A 209 1.41 20.98 -9.47
N LEU A 210 2.32 20.64 -10.37
CA LEU A 210 2.14 19.49 -11.25
C LEU A 210 1.80 18.23 -10.46
N THR A 211 0.61 17.69 -10.71
CA THR A 211 0.15 16.38 -10.25
C THR A 211 -0.40 15.59 -11.43
N THR A 212 -0.55 14.28 -11.27
CA THR A 212 -1.17 13.44 -12.32
C THR A 212 -2.61 13.86 -12.60
N SER A 213 -3.37 14.20 -11.57
CA SER A 213 -4.74 14.69 -11.70
C SER A 213 -4.81 15.99 -12.50
N TYR A 214 -3.89 16.90 -12.21
CA TYR A 214 -3.83 18.19 -12.90
C TYR A 214 -3.43 18.04 -14.37
N ALA A 215 -2.40 17.24 -14.63
CA ALA A 215 -2.00 16.95 -16.00
C ALA A 215 -3.14 16.30 -16.80
N LEU A 216 -3.92 15.40 -16.17
CA LEU A 216 -5.06 14.78 -16.83
C LEU A 216 -6.15 15.79 -17.19
N GLU A 217 -6.51 16.67 -16.27
CA GLU A 217 -7.53 17.71 -16.49
C GLU A 217 -7.12 18.65 -17.66
N ILE A 218 -5.91 19.20 -17.60
CA ILE A 218 -5.39 20.04 -18.67
C ILE A 218 -5.29 19.26 -20.00
N GLY A 219 -4.90 17.99 -19.93
CA GLY A 219 -4.83 17.12 -21.12
C GLY A 219 -6.18 16.92 -21.81
N GLN A 220 -7.24 16.73 -21.03
CA GLN A 220 -8.60 16.60 -21.56
C GLN A 220 -9.07 17.90 -22.21
N GLN A 221 -8.78 19.06 -21.61
CA GLN A 221 -9.12 20.36 -22.18
C GLN A 221 -8.39 20.60 -23.51
N LEU A 222 -7.13 20.16 -23.61
CA LEU A 222 -6.35 20.23 -24.85
C LEU A 222 -6.95 19.35 -25.96
N ILE A 223 -7.37 18.14 -25.64
CA ILE A 223 -8.02 17.23 -26.60
C ILE A 223 -9.39 17.77 -27.05
N ASN A 224 -10.14 18.36 -26.13
CA ASN A 224 -11.45 18.97 -26.43
C ASN A 224 -11.34 20.25 -27.27
N GLY A 225 -10.12 20.76 -27.52
CA GLY A 225 -9.88 21.94 -28.33
C GLY A 225 -10.30 23.26 -27.65
N ASN A 226 -10.32 23.27 -26.30
CA ASN A 226 -10.65 24.47 -25.54
C ASN A 226 -9.68 25.61 -25.86
N LEU A 227 -10.18 26.85 -25.80
CA LEU A 227 -9.36 28.03 -26.06
C LEU A 227 -8.32 28.23 -24.94
N PHE A 228 -7.17 28.79 -25.28
CA PHE A 228 -6.07 29.03 -24.36
C PHE A 228 -6.50 29.80 -23.10
N TYR A 229 -7.32 30.82 -23.25
CA TYR A 229 -7.89 31.60 -22.16
C TYR A 229 -8.81 30.76 -21.25
N GLU A 230 -9.61 29.87 -21.83
CA GLU A 230 -10.49 29.00 -21.05
C GLU A 230 -9.69 28.03 -20.20
N ILE A 231 -8.65 27.43 -20.77
CA ILE A 231 -7.71 26.57 -20.04
C ILE A 231 -7.05 27.32 -18.90
N ALA A 232 -6.58 28.55 -19.15
CA ALA A 232 -5.96 29.39 -18.12
C ALA A 232 -6.92 29.71 -16.97
N LYS A 233 -8.19 30.03 -17.28
CA LYS A 233 -9.22 30.35 -16.29
C LYS A 233 -9.59 29.13 -15.45
N THR A 234 -9.77 27.96 -16.06
CA THR A 234 -10.06 26.72 -15.35
C THR A 234 -8.89 26.32 -14.46
N ALA A 235 -7.65 26.48 -14.94
CA ALA A 235 -6.45 26.25 -14.17
C ALA A 235 -6.36 27.12 -12.88
N GLU A 236 -6.98 28.29 -12.84
CA GLU A 236 -7.02 29.15 -11.66
C GLU A 236 -8.12 28.74 -10.66
N SER A 237 -9.28 28.25 -11.14
CA SER A 237 -10.49 28.08 -10.31
C SER A 237 -10.66 26.69 -9.72
N ASP A 238 -10.23 25.63 -10.38
CA ASP A 238 -10.70 24.26 -10.10
C ASP A 238 -9.77 23.45 -9.19
N PHE A 239 -8.59 24.00 -8.81
CA PHE A 239 -7.66 23.30 -7.92
C PHE A 239 -7.84 23.66 -6.44
N VAL A 240 -8.95 23.22 -5.88
CA VAL A 240 -9.14 23.20 -4.42
C VAL A 240 -8.49 21.94 -3.85
N THR A 241 -7.45 22.13 -3.03
CA THR A 241 -6.90 21.04 -2.23
C THR A 241 -7.96 20.58 -1.23
N ASN A 242 -8.56 19.43 -1.44
CA ASN A 242 -9.47 18.84 -0.47
C ASN A 242 -8.66 18.20 0.65
N ILE A 243 -8.62 18.88 1.81
CA ILE A 243 -7.93 18.38 2.99
C ILE A 243 -8.95 17.66 3.86
N GLN A 244 -8.82 16.36 3.98
CA GLN A 244 -9.55 15.57 4.97
C GLN A 244 -8.62 15.36 6.17
N TYR A 245 -8.90 16.06 7.26
CA TYR A 245 -8.23 15.84 8.53
C TYR A 245 -9.03 14.83 9.34
N PHE A 246 -8.44 13.68 9.57
CA PHE A 246 -8.97 12.71 10.51
C PHE A 246 -8.27 12.94 11.84
N GLU A 247 -8.99 13.49 12.81
CA GLU A 247 -8.48 13.53 14.18
C GLU A 247 -8.17 12.09 14.59
N GLY A 248 -6.94 11.83 15.02
CA GLY A 248 -6.62 10.63 15.76
C GLY A 248 -7.55 10.58 16.98
N PHE A 249 -8.00 9.38 17.35
CA PHE A 249 -9.02 9.18 18.38
C PHE A 249 -8.95 10.22 19.48
N ALA A 250 -10.05 11.00 19.59
CA ALA A 250 -10.10 12.22 20.37
C ALA A 250 -9.93 12.01 21.87
N VAL A 251 -9.68 13.12 22.53
CA VAL A 251 -9.19 13.24 23.90
C VAL A 251 -10.20 12.83 24.96
N GLU A 252 -11.47 12.77 24.69
CA GLU A 252 -12.47 12.27 25.66
C GLU A 252 -12.78 10.81 25.33
N LYS A 253 -12.39 9.96 26.25
CA LYS A 253 -12.22 8.59 25.88
C LYS A 253 -13.01 7.74 26.83
N ASN A 254 -13.99 7.08 26.27
CA ASN A 254 -14.56 5.96 26.94
C ASN A 254 -13.98 4.65 26.37
N VAL A 255 -13.97 3.63 27.20
CA VAL A 255 -13.70 2.26 26.80
C VAL A 255 -14.94 1.46 27.11
N ILE A 256 -15.47 0.81 26.08
CA ILE A 256 -16.63 -0.06 26.21
C ILE A 256 -16.16 -1.45 26.59
N ILE A 257 -16.79 -2.03 27.63
CA ILE A 257 -16.52 -3.39 28.11
C ILE A 257 -17.79 -4.21 27.94
N SER A 258 -17.69 -5.32 27.21
CA SER A 258 -18.81 -6.21 26.96
C SER A 258 -18.40 -7.67 27.05
N SER A 259 -19.33 -8.52 27.48
CA SER A 259 -19.11 -9.95 27.51
C SER A 259 -20.34 -10.70 27.02
N ILE A 260 -20.11 -11.74 26.21
CA ILE A 260 -21.16 -12.66 25.76
C ILE A 260 -21.72 -13.48 26.93
N SER A 261 -20.89 -13.72 27.96
CA SER A 261 -21.28 -14.44 29.19
C SER A 261 -22.11 -13.58 30.17
N GLY A 262 -22.49 -12.37 29.77
CA GLY A 262 -23.39 -11.51 30.52
C GLY A 262 -22.74 -10.28 31.16
N ARG A 263 -23.62 -9.40 31.64
CA ARG A 263 -23.23 -8.08 32.17
C ARG A 263 -22.40 -8.17 33.47
N ASP A 264 -22.56 -9.24 34.25
CA ASP A 264 -21.81 -9.38 35.49
C ASP A 264 -20.35 -9.74 35.26
N ILE A 265 -20.04 -10.52 34.22
CA ILE A 265 -18.66 -10.77 33.79
C ILE A 265 -18.04 -9.46 33.29
N ALA A 266 -18.75 -8.69 32.47
CA ALA A 266 -18.28 -7.39 32.01
C ALA A 266 -18.03 -6.40 33.15
N LYS A 267 -18.83 -6.41 34.23
CA LYS A 267 -18.58 -5.60 35.45
C LYS A 267 -17.30 -6.03 36.16
N LYS A 268 -17.06 -7.35 36.29
CA LYS A 268 -15.82 -7.86 36.90
C LYS A 268 -14.60 -7.44 36.11
N ILE A 269 -14.66 -7.52 34.77
CA ILE A 269 -13.62 -7.04 33.87
C ILE A 269 -13.41 -5.53 34.09
N LYS A 270 -14.48 -4.73 34.17
CA LYS A 270 -14.39 -3.30 34.47
C LYS A 270 -13.64 -3.03 35.78
N MET A 271 -13.93 -3.74 36.83
CA MET A 271 -13.25 -3.60 38.14
C MET A 271 -11.73 -3.88 38.04
N ILE A 272 -11.33 -4.80 37.18
CA ILE A 272 -9.92 -5.05 36.89
C ILE A 272 -9.32 -3.86 36.13
N CYS A 273 -9.98 -3.40 35.08
CA CYS A 273 -9.52 -2.28 34.25
C CYS A 273 -9.40 -0.97 35.08
N GLU A 274 -10.31 -0.70 36.00
CA GLU A 274 -10.30 0.51 36.86
C GLU A 274 -9.01 0.68 37.68
N LYS A 275 -8.26 -0.40 37.91
CA LYS A 275 -6.99 -0.35 38.65
C LYS A 275 -5.83 0.19 37.79
N TYR A 276 -5.92 0.09 36.45
CA TYR A 276 -4.80 0.30 35.55
C TYR A 276 -5.03 1.38 34.52
N PHE A 277 -6.30 1.65 34.15
CA PHE A 277 -6.63 2.68 33.18
C PHE A 277 -6.46 4.07 33.78
N ASN A 278 -6.05 5.03 32.92
CA ASN A 278 -5.94 6.43 33.34
C ASN A 278 -7.26 6.94 33.91
N PRO A 279 -7.26 7.75 34.99
CA PRO A 279 -8.48 8.22 35.64
C PRO A 279 -9.46 8.98 34.74
N ASP A 280 -8.94 9.60 33.68
CA ASP A 280 -9.73 10.35 32.69
C ASP A 280 -10.49 9.46 31.71
N ILE A 281 -10.24 8.15 31.74
CA ILE A 281 -10.90 7.19 30.85
C ILE A 281 -12.20 6.68 31.51
N LYS A 282 -13.31 6.94 30.86
CA LYS A 282 -14.62 6.45 31.31
C LYS A 282 -14.83 5.00 30.85
N LEU A 283 -14.96 4.07 31.80
CA LEU A 283 -15.25 2.66 31.52
C LEU A 283 -16.76 2.41 31.51
N ILE A 284 -17.30 2.02 30.36
CA ILE A 284 -18.74 1.80 30.15
C ILE A 284 -19.00 0.30 29.94
N VAL A 285 -19.94 -0.25 30.70
CA VAL A 285 -20.35 -1.65 30.56
C VAL A 285 -21.63 -1.73 29.75
N LEU A 286 -21.58 -2.44 28.63
CA LEU A 286 -22.73 -2.80 27.79
C LEU A 286 -22.93 -4.32 27.82
N ASN A 287 -24.16 -4.78 27.72
CA ASN A 287 -24.41 -6.17 27.39
C ASN A 287 -24.09 -6.40 25.87
N TYR A 288 -23.92 -7.64 25.46
CA TYR A 288 -23.50 -7.95 24.08
C TYR A 288 -24.53 -7.46 23.05
N GLY A 289 -25.83 -7.58 23.32
CA GLY A 289 -26.89 -7.09 22.43
C GLY A 289 -26.91 -5.55 22.32
N GLU A 290 -26.64 -4.84 23.43
CA GLU A 290 -26.50 -3.38 23.42
C GLU A 290 -25.28 -2.95 22.58
N LEU A 291 -24.16 -3.66 22.71
CA LEU A 291 -22.96 -3.41 21.92
C LEU A 291 -23.21 -3.61 20.43
N VAL A 292 -23.80 -4.74 20.03
CA VAL A 292 -24.12 -5.03 18.61
C VAL A 292 -25.05 -3.96 18.05
N SER A 293 -26.12 -3.61 18.78
CA SER A 293 -27.05 -2.54 18.37
C SER A 293 -26.37 -1.17 18.25
N ALA A 294 -25.37 -0.87 19.10
CA ALA A 294 -24.59 0.36 19.00
C ALA A 294 -23.68 0.36 17.79
N LEU A 295 -23.06 -0.77 17.45
CA LEU A 295 -22.22 -0.94 16.26
C LEU A 295 -23.02 -0.82 14.95
N GLU A 296 -24.22 -1.40 14.88
CA GLU A 296 -25.12 -1.29 13.74
C GLU A 296 -25.56 0.15 13.49
N ARG A 297 -25.77 0.94 14.54
CA ARG A 297 -26.14 2.37 14.46
C ARG A 297 -24.96 3.30 14.21
N ALA A 298 -23.74 2.84 14.42
CA ALA A 298 -22.52 3.65 14.23
C ALA A 298 -22.27 4.06 12.78
N SER A 299 -22.95 3.42 11.82
CA SER A 299 -22.98 3.82 10.41
C SER A 299 -23.80 5.11 10.16
N SER A 300 -24.60 5.57 11.13
CA SER A 300 -25.31 6.86 11.11
C SER A 300 -24.56 7.90 11.97
N GLU A 301 -24.45 9.12 11.49
CA GLU A 301 -23.59 10.21 12.03
C GLU A 301 -23.78 10.61 13.51
N GLU A 302 -24.73 10.03 14.21
CA GLU A 302 -25.07 10.33 15.61
C GLU A 302 -24.87 9.09 16.49
N GLY A 303 -23.66 8.81 16.96
CA GLY A 303 -23.49 7.60 17.77
C GLY A 303 -22.53 7.74 18.95
N TYR A 304 -22.91 7.04 20.01
CA TYR A 304 -22.17 6.71 21.23
C TYR A 304 -20.69 6.35 21.01
N LEU A 305 -20.33 5.90 19.81
CA LEU A 305 -19.01 5.38 19.49
C LEU A 305 -18.01 6.45 19.06
N LYS A 306 -18.43 7.70 18.81
CA LYS A 306 -17.50 8.79 18.46
C LYS A 306 -16.44 9.06 19.52
N GLU A 307 -16.79 8.85 20.77
CA GLU A 307 -15.90 9.08 21.93
C GLU A 307 -15.25 7.76 22.43
N THR A 308 -15.50 6.64 21.75
CA THR A 308 -15.00 5.33 22.17
C THR A 308 -13.62 5.07 21.59
N ALA A 309 -12.61 5.01 22.47
CA ALA A 309 -11.23 4.74 22.09
C ALA A 309 -10.97 3.24 21.84
N LEU A 310 -11.70 2.37 22.56
CA LEU A 310 -11.46 0.93 22.52
C LEU A 310 -12.70 0.14 22.99
N ILE A 311 -12.91 -1.03 22.42
CA ILE A 311 -13.88 -2.01 22.88
C ILE A 311 -13.14 -3.22 23.43
N LEU A 312 -13.37 -3.54 24.70
CA LEU A 312 -12.90 -4.77 25.33
C LEU A 312 -14.06 -5.77 25.36
N THR A 313 -13.88 -6.93 24.76
CA THR A 313 -14.92 -7.95 24.65
C THR A 313 -14.37 -9.35 24.94
N THR A 314 -15.25 -10.30 25.24
CA THR A 314 -14.92 -11.73 25.37
C THR A 314 -15.34 -12.54 24.15
N SER A 315 -15.68 -11.88 23.05
CA SER A 315 -16.03 -12.52 21.78
C SER A 315 -15.43 -11.74 20.61
N TYR A 316 -15.27 -12.38 19.46
CA TYR A 316 -14.85 -11.70 18.25
C TYR A 316 -15.98 -10.82 17.72
N LEU A 317 -15.64 -9.60 17.35
CA LEU A 317 -16.49 -8.69 16.61
C LEU A 317 -16.10 -8.73 15.11
N ASP A 318 -17.03 -8.45 14.23
CA ASP A 318 -16.76 -8.40 12.80
C ASP A 318 -15.71 -7.33 12.48
N ASN A 319 -14.85 -7.62 11.51
CA ASN A 319 -13.72 -6.76 11.11
C ASN A 319 -14.13 -5.38 10.53
N THR A 320 -15.44 -5.11 10.45
CA THR A 320 -16.01 -3.86 9.97
C THR A 320 -16.28 -2.83 11.05
N THR A 321 -15.87 -3.11 12.31
CA THR A 321 -16.12 -2.18 13.42
C THR A 321 -15.28 -0.91 13.25
N PRO A 322 -15.89 0.29 13.36
CA PRO A 322 -15.19 1.57 13.23
C PRO A 322 -14.27 1.88 14.41
N VAL A 323 -14.40 1.15 15.53
CA VAL A 323 -13.62 1.33 16.75
C VAL A 323 -12.70 0.11 16.95
N PRO A 324 -11.43 0.31 17.33
CA PRO A 324 -10.54 -0.79 17.69
C PRO A 324 -11.16 -1.69 18.77
N SER A 325 -11.02 -3.01 18.59
CA SER A 325 -11.53 -3.97 19.57
C SER A 325 -10.46 -4.98 19.98
N ILE A 326 -10.50 -5.37 21.24
CA ILE A 326 -9.67 -6.44 21.81
C ILE A 326 -10.60 -7.53 22.31
N ASN A 327 -10.42 -8.75 21.80
CA ASN A 327 -10.96 -9.92 22.45
C ASN A 327 -10.05 -10.31 23.62
N LEU A 328 -10.56 -10.22 24.83
CA LEU A 328 -9.78 -10.49 26.04
C LEU A 328 -9.35 -11.97 26.17
N ILE A 329 -9.97 -12.89 25.43
CA ILE A 329 -9.54 -14.28 25.36
C ILE A 329 -8.19 -14.39 24.63
N ASP A 330 -7.92 -13.49 23.70
CA ASP A 330 -6.62 -13.42 22.97
C ASP A 330 -5.45 -13.03 23.89
N VAL A 331 -5.71 -12.57 25.13
CA VAL A 331 -4.66 -12.31 26.13
C VAL A 331 -3.85 -13.56 26.47
N LEU A 332 -4.41 -14.73 26.16
CA LEU A 332 -3.74 -16.01 26.35
C LEU A 332 -2.81 -16.40 25.18
N ASP A 333 -2.78 -15.65 24.08
CA ASP A 333 -1.95 -15.93 22.90
C ASP A 333 -0.50 -15.45 23.06
N GLU A 334 0.43 -16.02 22.29
CA GLU A 334 1.87 -15.75 22.41
C GLU A 334 2.26 -14.29 22.14
N ASP A 335 1.54 -13.60 21.25
CA ASP A 335 1.77 -12.19 20.88
C ASP A 335 0.87 -11.19 21.62
N ALA A 336 0.12 -11.65 22.61
CA ALA A 336 -0.89 -10.84 23.29
C ALA A 336 -0.33 -9.58 23.91
N GLU A 337 0.82 -9.68 24.58
CA GLU A 337 1.45 -8.53 25.26
C GLU A 337 1.84 -7.41 24.29
N ASN A 338 2.39 -7.76 23.12
CA ASN A 338 2.74 -6.80 22.07
C ASN A 338 1.50 -6.14 21.48
N LYS A 339 0.43 -6.92 21.26
CA LYS A 339 -0.85 -6.43 20.74
C LYS A 339 -1.52 -5.48 21.74
N LEU A 340 -1.56 -5.87 23.01
CA LEU A 340 -2.09 -5.06 24.10
C LEU A 340 -1.27 -3.77 24.28
N ASN A 341 0.06 -3.83 24.28
CA ASN A 341 0.92 -2.66 24.37
C ASN A 341 0.63 -1.63 23.29
N ARG A 342 0.37 -2.07 22.05
CA ARG A 342 0.05 -1.17 20.94
C ARG A 342 -1.33 -0.52 21.10
N GLN A 343 -2.33 -1.30 21.46
CA GLN A 343 -3.72 -0.85 21.51
C GLN A 343 -4.03 -0.06 22.79
N LEU A 344 -3.36 -0.35 23.91
CA LEU A 344 -3.55 0.31 25.18
C LEU A 344 -2.59 1.47 25.44
N LYS A 345 -1.67 1.77 24.53
CA LYS A 345 -0.56 2.74 24.69
C LYS A 345 -0.96 4.10 25.26
N ASN A 346 -2.15 4.60 24.91
CA ASN A 346 -2.66 5.91 25.35
C ASN A 346 -3.72 5.80 26.45
N LEU A 347 -4.07 4.62 26.86
CA LEU A 347 -5.16 4.36 27.82
C LEU A 347 -4.64 3.94 29.19
N ILE A 348 -3.45 3.32 29.22
CA ILE A 348 -2.77 2.87 30.44
C ILE A 348 -1.28 3.18 30.38
N HIS A 349 -0.61 3.19 31.53
CA HIS A 349 0.85 3.30 31.54
C HIS A 349 1.49 2.02 31.00
N PRO A 350 2.53 2.07 30.16
CA PRO A 350 3.15 0.88 29.53
C PRO A 350 3.60 -0.18 30.54
N SER A 351 4.13 0.22 31.71
CA SER A 351 4.56 -0.71 32.76
C SER A 351 3.38 -1.45 33.43
N SER A 352 2.14 -1.01 33.22
CA SER A 352 0.94 -1.63 33.78
C SER A 352 0.38 -2.74 32.86
N VAL A 353 0.81 -2.82 31.61
CA VAL A 353 0.30 -3.84 30.68
C VAL A 353 0.59 -5.27 31.15
N PRO A 354 1.79 -5.64 31.62
CA PRO A 354 2.06 -6.98 32.15
C PRO A 354 1.21 -7.31 33.37
N LEU A 355 0.99 -6.31 34.24
CA LEU A 355 0.16 -6.48 35.45
C LEU A 355 -1.30 -6.71 35.09
N LEU A 356 -1.85 -5.91 34.18
CA LEU A 356 -3.21 -6.09 33.67
C LEU A 356 -3.37 -7.45 32.97
N THR A 357 -2.40 -7.86 32.19
CA THR A 357 -2.38 -9.18 31.53
C THR A 357 -2.46 -10.31 32.58
N ASN A 358 -1.65 -10.25 33.62
CA ASN A 358 -1.67 -11.25 34.68
C ASN A 358 -3.02 -11.27 35.45
N GLU A 359 -3.62 -10.11 35.70
CA GLU A 359 -4.95 -10.05 36.31
C GLU A 359 -6.03 -10.70 35.42
N PHE A 360 -5.97 -10.52 34.12
CA PHE A 360 -6.88 -11.19 33.20
C PHE A 360 -6.64 -12.70 33.14
N ILE A 361 -5.39 -13.15 33.16
CA ILE A 361 -5.09 -14.59 33.23
C ILE A 361 -5.67 -15.19 34.51
N HIS A 362 -5.44 -14.51 35.65
CA HIS A 362 -6.02 -14.93 36.94
C HIS A 362 -7.54 -14.96 36.89
N PHE A 363 -8.16 -13.91 36.37
CA PHE A 363 -9.63 -13.82 36.28
C PHE A 363 -10.21 -14.94 35.40
N PHE A 364 -9.68 -15.18 34.21
CA PHE A 364 -10.19 -16.22 33.30
C PHE A 364 -9.90 -17.63 33.86
N SER A 365 -8.78 -17.81 34.55
CA SER A 365 -8.48 -19.07 35.22
C SER A 365 -9.51 -19.37 36.32
N LYS A 366 -9.88 -18.36 37.11
CA LYS A 366 -10.91 -18.49 38.16
C LYS A 366 -12.27 -18.81 37.57
N GLU A 367 -12.73 -18.06 36.59
CA GLU A 367 -14.03 -18.30 35.92
C GLU A 367 -14.06 -19.69 35.27
N GLY A 368 -12.99 -20.07 34.53
CA GLY A 368 -12.90 -21.40 33.94
C GLY A 368 -12.83 -22.54 34.93
N LEU A 369 -12.23 -22.34 36.09
CA LEU A 369 -12.20 -23.33 37.18
C LEU A 369 -13.53 -23.41 37.92
N SER A 370 -14.22 -22.28 38.13
CA SER A 370 -15.52 -22.26 38.82
C SER A 370 -16.56 -23.14 38.10
N GLU A 371 -16.45 -23.32 36.81
CA GLU A 371 -17.32 -24.20 36.02
C GLU A 371 -16.92 -25.70 36.10
N LYS A 372 -15.67 -26.01 36.47
CA LYS A 372 -15.10 -27.36 36.40
C LYS A 372 -14.81 -28.00 37.75
N LEU A 373 -14.64 -27.17 38.80
CA LEU A 373 -14.40 -27.65 40.14
C LEU A 373 -15.73 -27.92 40.87
N GLU A 374 -15.89 -29.11 41.42
CA GLU A 374 -17.08 -29.52 42.17
C GLU A 374 -16.88 -29.39 43.67
N PHE A 375 -15.65 -29.51 44.14
CA PHE A 375 -15.34 -29.63 45.56
C PHE A 375 -14.46 -28.49 46.09
N LEU A 376 -13.43 -28.08 45.34
CA LEU A 376 -12.50 -27.06 45.79
C LEU A 376 -13.01 -25.65 45.55
N ASN A 377 -12.69 -24.76 46.49
CA ASN A 377 -12.96 -23.34 46.32
C ASN A 377 -11.99 -22.72 45.28
N PRO A 378 -12.50 -22.22 44.13
CA PRO A 378 -11.65 -21.67 43.07
C PRO A 378 -10.73 -20.54 43.54
N ASP A 379 -11.17 -19.68 44.46
CA ASP A 379 -10.37 -18.56 45.00
C ASP A 379 -9.18 -19.02 45.84
N VAL A 380 -9.28 -20.16 46.48
CA VAL A 380 -8.21 -20.73 47.29
C VAL A 380 -7.20 -21.46 46.42
N ILE A 381 -7.70 -22.37 45.56
CA ILE A 381 -6.81 -23.20 44.74
C ILE A 381 -6.01 -22.38 43.74
N ILE A 382 -6.60 -21.36 43.13
CA ILE A 382 -5.88 -20.48 42.17
C ILE A 382 -4.65 -19.85 42.79
N ARG A 383 -4.77 -19.25 43.97
CA ARG A 383 -3.61 -18.62 44.63
C ARG A 383 -2.50 -19.62 44.92
N GLN A 384 -2.85 -20.84 45.24
CA GLN A 384 -1.88 -21.87 45.57
C GLN A 384 -1.18 -22.42 44.34
N VAL A 385 -1.89 -22.62 43.22
CA VAL A 385 -1.29 -23.07 41.99
C VAL A 385 -0.48 -21.95 41.29
N GLU A 386 -0.90 -20.70 41.49
CA GLU A 386 -0.15 -19.50 41.04
C GLU A 386 1.22 -19.41 41.75
N ASP A 387 1.26 -19.58 43.06
CA ASP A 387 2.50 -19.68 43.85
C ASP A 387 3.42 -20.82 43.36
N VAL A 388 2.83 -21.97 43.03
CA VAL A 388 3.58 -23.10 42.47
C VAL A 388 4.16 -22.74 41.07
N VAL A 389 3.37 -22.13 40.21
CA VAL A 389 3.83 -21.71 38.87
C VAL A 389 4.96 -20.67 38.95
N GLU A 390 4.82 -19.65 39.80
CA GLU A 390 5.88 -18.67 40.06
C GLU A 390 7.17 -19.30 40.59
N LYS A 391 7.08 -20.26 41.52
CA LYS A 391 8.21 -20.99 42.04
C LYS A 391 8.89 -21.83 40.95
N CYS A 392 8.08 -22.44 40.06
CA CYS A 392 8.61 -23.13 38.88
C CYS A 392 9.42 -22.19 37.96
N GLU A 393 8.86 -21.03 37.61
CA GLU A 393 9.53 -20.05 36.77
C GLU A 393 10.87 -19.61 37.37
N LYS A 394 10.86 -19.27 38.67
CA LYS A 394 12.06 -18.83 39.40
C LYS A 394 13.11 -19.94 39.49
N ARG A 395 12.70 -21.18 39.85
CA ARG A 395 13.63 -22.28 40.12
C ARG A 395 14.26 -22.85 38.86
N PHE A 396 13.50 -22.89 37.77
CA PHE A 396 13.97 -23.43 36.50
C PHE A 396 14.41 -22.36 35.51
N SER A 397 14.41 -21.07 35.92
CA SER A 397 14.72 -19.91 35.06
C SER A 397 13.91 -19.92 33.77
N LEU A 398 12.62 -20.27 33.87
CA LEU A 398 11.66 -20.31 32.75
C LEU A 398 10.88 -18.99 32.69
N GLN A 399 10.53 -18.60 31.50
CA GLN A 399 9.51 -17.57 31.25
C GLN A 399 8.35 -18.23 30.52
N LEU A 400 7.28 -18.51 31.25
CA LEU A 400 6.07 -19.08 30.66
C LEU A 400 5.23 -17.95 30.07
N ASN A 401 4.78 -18.14 28.83
CA ASN A 401 3.80 -17.22 28.23
C ASN A 401 2.43 -17.36 28.90
N ALA A 402 1.53 -16.40 28.64
CA ALA A 402 0.20 -16.34 29.26
C ALA A 402 -0.60 -17.64 29.09
N LYS A 403 -0.57 -18.24 27.91
CA LYS A 403 -1.27 -19.48 27.59
C LYS A 403 -0.70 -20.70 28.34
N MET A 404 0.61 -20.77 28.46
CA MET A 404 1.26 -21.82 29.23
C MET A 404 0.94 -21.68 30.72
N LYS A 405 0.98 -20.47 31.29
CA LYS A 405 0.59 -20.21 32.68
C LYS A 405 -0.85 -20.63 32.93
N PHE A 406 -1.76 -20.15 32.10
CA PHE A 406 -3.18 -20.51 32.21
C PHE A 406 -3.39 -22.02 32.15
N ASN A 407 -2.84 -22.70 31.17
CA ASN A 407 -2.98 -24.16 31.04
C ASN A 407 -2.38 -24.90 32.26
N LEU A 408 -1.20 -24.49 32.70
CA LEU A 408 -0.54 -25.12 33.84
C LEU A 408 -1.35 -24.92 35.10
N MET A 409 -1.85 -23.73 35.37
CA MET A 409 -2.74 -23.44 36.54
C MET A 409 -4.00 -24.29 36.51
N MET A 410 -4.67 -24.37 35.34
CA MET A 410 -5.86 -25.20 35.15
C MET A 410 -5.57 -26.68 35.42
N HIS A 411 -4.51 -27.23 34.86
CA HIS A 411 -4.14 -28.62 35.05
C HIS A 411 -3.77 -28.94 36.49
N LEU A 412 -3.01 -28.05 37.15
CA LEU A 412 -2.65 -28.24 38.57
C LEU A 412 -3.86 -28.21 39.47
N ALA A 413 -4.78 -27.27 39.30
CA ALA A 413 -5.99 -27.17 40.11
C ALA A 413 -6.87 -28.41 39.98
N LEU A 414 -7.12 -28.86 38.74
CA LEU A 414 -7.89 -30.08 38.46
C LEU A 414 -7.18 -31.33 38.97
N MET A 415 -5.85 -31.38 38.94
CA MET A 415 -5.06 -32.48 39.47
C MET A 415 -5.25 -32.58 41.02
N VAL A 416 -5.17 -31.45 41.71
CA VAL A 416 -5.37 -31.40 43.16
C VAL A 416 -6.78 -31.87 43.54
N GLU A 417 -7.82 -31.39 42.87
CA GLU A 417 -9.18 -31.83 43.12
C GLU A 417 -9.36 -33.32 42.92
N ARG A 418 -8.88 -33.86 41.83
CA ARG A 418 -8.93 -35.30 41.54
C ARG A 418 -8.20 -36.14 42.60
N THR A 419 -7.06 -35.62 43.11
CA THR A 419 -6.30 -36.30 44.16
C THR A 419 -7.06 -36.34 45.46
N ILE A 420 -7.74 -35.25 45.84
CA ILE A 420 -8.56 -35.15 47.06
C ILE A 420 -9.80 -36.04 46.97
N LEU A 421 -10.43 -36.08 45.80
CA LEU A 421 -11.60 -36.95 45.54
C LEU A 421 -11.23 -38.44 45.46
N GLY A 422 -9.96 -38.79 45.70
CA GLY A 422 -9.52 -40.20 45.81
C GLY A 422 -9.46 -40.97 44.48
N ALA A 423 -9.32 -40.26 43.39
CA ALA A 423 -9.11 -40.89 42.08
C ALA A 423 -7.75 -41.63 42.05
N LYS A 424 -7.78 -42.91 42.41
CA LYS A 424 -6.58 -43.79 42.54
C LYS A 424 -6.06 -44.36 41.23
N ASP A 425 -6.74 -44.18 40.12
CA ASP A 425 -6.51 -44.90 38.87
C ASP A 425 -5.72 -44.10 37.80
N TYR A 426 -4.66 -43.42 38.21
CA TYR A 426 -3.70 -42.97 37.19
C TYR A 426 -2.60 -44.04 37.07
N PRO A 427 -2.41 -44.61 35.88
CA PRO A 427 -1.29 -45.49 35.64
C PRO A 427 0.00 -44.67 35.84
N VAL A 428 0.77 -45.10 36.85
CA VAL A 428 2.12 -44.53 37.03
C VAL A 428 2.93 -44.91 35.76
N PRO A 429 3.52 -43.96 35.06
CA PRO A 429 4.31 -44.28 33.88
C PRO A 429 5.34 -45.35 34.20
N GLU A 430 5.42 -46.38 33.36
CA GLU A 430 6.36 -47.54 33.58
C GLU A 430 7.80 -47.04 33.75
N ASP A 431 8.16 -45.91 33.17
CA ASP A 431 9.51 -45.30 33.17
C ASP A 431 9.74 -44.34 34.33
N ILE A 432 8.84 -44.16 35.31
CA ILE A 432 8.94 -43.12 36.34
C ILE A 432 10.25 -43.24 37.16
N ASN A 433 10.72 -44.43 37.40
CA ASN A 433 11.99 -44.66 38.08
C ASN A 433 13.19 -44.23 37.23
N GLN A 434 13.12 -44.41 35.95
CA GLN A 434 14.16 -44.03 35.00
C GLN A 434 14.16 -42.51 34.79
N LEU A 435 12.99 -41.87 34.74
CA LEU A 435 12.83 -40.41 34.72
C LEU A 435 13.37 -39.75 36.00
N LYS A 436 13.14 -40.37 37.18
CA LYS A 436 13.68 -39.89 38.48
C LYS A 436 15.19 -39.95 38.53
N ILE A 437 15.80 -40.96 37.92
CA ILE A 437 17.26 -41.15 37.89
C ILE A 437 17.88 -40.18 36.88
N ASN A 438 17.32 -40.13 35.66
CA ASN A 438 17.85 -39.31 34.58
C ASN A 438 17.72 -37.78 34.83
N ASN A 439 16.67 -37.40 35.57
CA ASN A 439 16.35 -35.99 35.86
C ASN A 439 16.32 -35.71 37.36
N LYS A 440 17.24 -36.28 38.13
CA LYS A 440 17.26 -36.23 39.60
C LYS A 440 17.11 -34.82 40.17
N LEU A 441 17.83 -33.83 39.63
CA LEU A 441 17.76 -32.44 40.09
C LEU A 441 16.40 -31.81 39.80
N PHE A 442 15.84 -32.05 38.62
CA PHE A 442 14.52 -31.59 38.24
C PHE A 442 13.45 -32.19 39.16
N TYR A 443 13.51 -33.48 39.41
CA TYR A 443 12.56 -34.18 40.28
C TYR A 443 12.62 -33.65 41.75
N GLN A 444 13.81 -33.44 42.29
CA GLN A 444 13.97 -32.88 43.66
C GLN A 444 13.46 -31.46 43.76
N ASN A 445 13.73 -30.62 42.73
CA ASN A 445 13.20 -29.26 42.69
C ASN A 445 11.69 -29.24 42.60
N THR A 446 11.08 -30.09 41.77
CA THR A 446 9.61 -30.23 41.65
C THR A 446 9.00 -30.66 42.97
N GLN A 447 9.55 -31.68 43.66
CA GLN A 447 9.07 -32.07 44.99
C GLN A 447 9.09 -30.90 46.00
N THR A 448 10.14 -30.11 46.00
CA THR A 448 10.27 -28.95 46.89
C THR A 448 9.22 -27.88 46.59
N ILE A 449 8.93 -27.63 45.32
CA ILE A 449 7.94 -26.64 44.86
C ILE A 449 6.53 -27.10 45.27
N PHE A 450 6.21 -28.37 45.05
CA PHE A 450 4.88 -28.93 45.39
C PHE A 450 4.66 -29.23 46.84
N TYR A 451 5.70 -29.20 47.68
CA TYR A 451 5.61 -29.51 49.10
C TYR A 451 4.56 -28.68 49.81
N THR A 452 4.50 -27.39 49.56
CA THR A 452 3.51 -26.48 50.21
C THR A 452 2.08 -26.86 49.82
N LEU A 453 1.85 -27.23 48.57
CA LEU A 453 0.55 -27.66 48.06
C LEU A 453 0.14 -29.01 48.69
N GLU A 454 1.06 -29.97 48.80
CA GLU A 454 0.83 -31.24 49.44
C GLU A 454 0.50 -31.10 50.95
N GLN A 455 1.17 -30.20 51.68
CA GLN A 455 0.89 -29.98 53.11
C GLN A 455 -0.48 -29.32 53.32
N PHE A 456 -0.98 -28.53 52.37
CA PHE A 456 -2.26 -27.86 52.53
C PHE A 456 -3.44 -28.80 52.29
N TYR A 457 -3.28 -29.85 51.47
CA TYR A 457 -4.34 -30.78 51.09
C TYR A 457 -4.20 -32.20 51.67
N LYS A 458 -3.19 -32.44 52.52
CA LYS A 458 -3.13 -33.66 53.36
C LYS A 458 -3.98 -33.52 54.60
#